data_ebca4fbdead373e49d7e252fc0fb6c2a
#
_entry.id   ebca4fbdead373e49d7e252fc0fb6c2a
#
_cell.length_a   1.000
_cell.length_b   1.000
_cell.length_c   1.000
_cell.angle_alpha   90.00
_cell.angle_beta   90.00
_cell.angle_gamma   90.00
#
_symmetry.space_group_name_H-M   'P 1'
#
loop_
_entity.id
_entity.type
_entity.pdbx_description
1 polymer ?
#
loop_
_entity_poly.entity_id
_entity_poly.type
_entity_poly.pdbx_seq_one_letter_code
_entity_poly.pdbx_strand_id
1 'polypeptide(L)'
;MVDASEMIFYELLILSDFAAQCDAIGVAIPNDSQDFRKFVINTQAADQYYRNPTLWPNPLVLDLMAMAQHHGVPTRLLDWTTNAFTALYFAASSALADYSNWTREKRLAIWAMNRDQLGLHDDVMLHSSPGSISVHLAAQGGLFTVHPHSGFRGGKFSVQGLEGYFADIPPSMIKLTLPVFEAVKLMRLCCKGGFSGAQIYPTLDGAGRAVIDDLNIGGAKKYWNKTELLVSD
;
A
#
# COMPACT_ATOMS: atom_id res chain seq x y z
N MET A 1 -14.88 19.35 9.69
CA MET A 1 -14.99 18.80 8.32
C MET A 1 -13.73 19.24 7.61
N VAL A 2 -12.87 18.30 7.24
CA VAL A 2 -11.58 18.60 6.57
C VAL A 2 -11.87 18.99 5.13
N ASP A 3 -11.33 20.11 4.65
CA ASP A 3 -11.41 20.48 3.25
C ASP A 3 -10.21 19.96 2.46
N ALA A 4 -10.26 20.05 1.12
CA ALA A 4 -9.21 19.55 0.25
C ALA A 4 -7.85 20.27 0.49
N SER A 5 -7.89 21.56 0.82
CA SER A 5 -6.68 22.35 1.09
C SER A 5 -6.04 21.97 2.42
N GLU A 6 -6.85 21.75 3.45
CA GLU A 6 -6.37 21.25 4.75
C GLU A 6 -5.70 19.89 4.60
N MET A 7 -6.27 18.99 3.79
CA MET A 7 -5.68 17.67 3.56
C MET A 7 -4.33 17.76 2.87
N ILE A 8 -4.19 18.62 1.84
CA ILE A 8 -2.92 18.88 1.17
C ILE A 8 -1.89 19.46 2.15
N PHE A 9 -2.32 20.38 3.02
CA PHE A 9 -1.44 20.95 4.04
C PHE A 9 -0.86 19.87 4.95
N TYR A 10 -1.70 18.95 5.46
CA TYR A 10 -1.24 17.85 6.30
C TYR A 10 -0.29 16.89 5.57
N GLU A 11 -0.57 16.55 4.32
CA GLU A 11 0.31 15.69 3.54
C GLU A 11 1.67 16.35 3.29
N LEU A 12 1.70 17.63 2.96
CA LEU A 12 2.94 18.39 2.82
C LEU A 12 3.72 18.51 4.13
N LEU A 13 3.02 18.75 5.24
CA LEU A 13 3.64 18.81 6.57
C LEU A 13 4.32 17.47 6.91
N ILE A 14 3.60 16.35 6.73
CA ILE A 14 4.15 15.00 6.99
C ILE A 14 5.38 14.73 6.11
N LEU A 15 5.35 15.07 4.83
CA LEU A 15 6.48 14.86 3.91
C LEU A 15 7.67 15.77 4.26
N SER A 16 7.42 17.02 4.62
CA SER A 16 8.45 17.95 5.06
C SER A 16 9.12 17.48 6.36
N ASP A 17 8.32 17.03 7.32
CA ASP A 17 8.82 16.50 8.58
C ASP A 17 9.61 15.21 8.37
N PHE A 18 9.13 14.30 7.51
CA PHE A 18 9.85 13.08 7.16
C PHE A 18 11.21 13.41 6.52
N ALA A 19 11.25 14.36 5.59
CA ALA A 19 12.50 14.82 4.97
C ALA A 19 13.47 15.40 6.01
N ALA A 20 12.98 16.20 6.96
CA ALA A 20 13.80 16.74 8.05
C ALA A 20 14.37 15.63 8.97
N GLN A 21 13.60 14.58 9.25
CA GLN A 21 14.12 13.43 10.02
C GLN A 21 15.16 12.65 9.22
N CYS A 22 15.00 12.50 7.90
CA CYS A 22 16.02 11.90 7.04
C CYS A 22 17.33 12.70 7.09
N ASP A 23 17.26 14.05 7.06
CA ASP A 23 18.43 14.91 7.20
C ASP A 23 19.15 14.70 8.54
N ALA A 24 18.39 14.61 9.63
CA ALA A 24 18.95 14.43 10.97
C ALA A 24 19.78 13.15 11.11
N ILE A 25 19.51 12.13 10.29
CA ILE A 25 20.23 10.86 10.28
C ILE A 25 21.10 10.66 9.04
N GLY A 26 21.21 11.66 8.17
CA GLY A 26 22.06 11.62 6.97
C GLY A 26 21.56 10.68 5.87
N VAL A 27 20.26 10.45 5.78
CA VAL A 27 19.64 9.64 4.73
C VAL A 27 19.14 10.53 3.59
N ALA A 28 19.55 10.23 2.36
CA ALA A 28 19.12 10.96 1.17
C ALA A 28 17.63 10.65 0.86
N ILE A 29 16.89 11.66 0.42
CA ILE A 29 15.53 11.52 -0.07
C ILE A 29 15.47 11.59 -1.61
N PRO A 30 14.44 11.00 -2.24
CA PRO A 30 14.26 11.10 -3.70
C PRO A 30 14.07 12.54 -4.17
N ASN A 31 14.61 12.85 -5.34
CA ASN A 31 14.50 14.18 -6.00
C ASN A 31 15.07 15.35 -5.18
N ASP A 32 15.91 15.08 -4.19
CA ASP A 32 16.40 16.10 -3.27
C ASP A 32 17.19 17.20 -3.98
N SER A 33 16.73 18.43 -3.82
CA SER A 33 17.37 19.65 -4.26
C SER A 33 16.83 20.84 -3.46
N GLN A 34 17.56 21.95 -3.48
CA GLN A 34 17.07 23.20 -2.86
C GLN A 34 15.72 23.63 -3.42
N ASP A 35 15.52 23.48 -4.73
CA ASP A 35 14.27 23.84 -5.40
C ASP A 35 13.14 22.89 -5.01
N PHE A 36 13.39 21.57 -4.94
CA PHE A 36 12.42 20.60 -4.47
C PHE A 36 11.95 20.93 -3.06
N ARG A 37 12.88 21.18 -2.13
CA ARG A 37 12.58 21.54 -0.76
C ARG A 37 11.84 22.87 -0.64
N LYS A 38 12.23 23.86 -1.41
CA LYS A 38 11.65 25.21 -1.35
C LYS A 38 10.30 25.34 -2.04
N PHE A 39 10.11 24.67 -3.17
CA PHE A 39 8.96 24.90 -4.04
C PHE A 39 8.00 23.72 -4.15
N VAL A 40 8.39 22.52 -3.71
CA VAL A 40 7.57 21.31 -3.85
C VAL A 40 7.04 20.82 -2.51
N ILE A 41 7.90 20.62 -1.51
CA ILE A 41 7.49 20.08 -0.20
C ILE A 41 7.36 21.14 0.90
N ASN A 42 7.53 22.41 0.59
CA ASN A 42 7.36 23.50 1.54
C ASN A 42 5.89 23.90 1.65
N THR A 43 5.33 23.83 2.86
CA THR A 43 3.93 24.20 3.10
C THR A 43 3.60 25.66 2.77
N GLN A 44 4.58 26.57 2.87
CA GLN A 44 4.40 28.00 2.53
C GLN A 44 4.39 28.23 1.01
N ALA A 45 5.09 27.43 0.23
CA ALA A 45 5.15 27.53 -1.22
C ALA A 45 4.00 26.78 -1.94
N ALA A 46 3.16 26.11 -1.17
CA ALA A 46 2.10 25.23 -1.70
C ALA A 46 0.80 25.98 -2.07
N ASP A 47 0.80 27.32 -2.11
CA ASP A 47 -0.40 28.12 -2.43
C ASP A 47 -1.08 27.72 -3.75
N GLN A 48 -0.29 27.30 -4.76
CA GLN A 48 -0.83 26.77 -6.02
C GLN A 48 -1.73 25.54 -5.81
N TYR A 49 -1.36 24.62 -4.91
CA TYR A 49 -2.15 23.42 -4.62
C TYR A 49 -3.39 23.76 -3.78
N TYR A 50 -3.28 24.73 -2.87
CA TYR A 50 -4.43 25.19 -2.09
C TYR A 50 -5.47 25.90 -2.95
N ARG A 51 -5.01 26.63 -4.00
CA ARG A 51 -5.91 27.27 -4.96
C ARG A 51 -6.51 26.29 -5.94
N ASN A 52 -5.74 25.29 -6.36
CA ASN A 52 -6.19 24.24 -7.27
C ASN A 52 -5.76 22.86 -6.73
N PRO A 53 -6.56 22.23 -5.88
CA PRO A 53 -6.27 20.93 -5.29
C PRO A 53 -6.05 19.81 -6.31
N THR A 54 -6.58 19.92 -7.54
CA THR A 54 -6.40 18.91 -8.58
C THR A 54 -4.95 18.80 -9.08
N LEU A 55 -4.10 19.79 -8.79
CA LEU A 55 -2.66 19.73 -9.08
C LEU A 55 -1.87 18.89 -8.07
N TRP A 56 -2.52 18.45 -6.99
CA TRP A 56 -1.90 17.60 -5.98
C TRP A 56 -2.36 16.15 -6.10
N PRO A 57 -1.48 15.15 -5.94
CA PRO A 57 -0.04 15.31 -5.62
C PRO A 57 0.80 15.70 -6.84
N ASN A 58 1.81 16.52 -6.60
CA ASN A 58 2.82 16.78 -7.61
C ASN A 58 3.61 15.48 -7.91
N PRO A 59 3.84 15.10 -9.18
CA PRO A 59 4.57 13.88 -9.52
C PRO A 59 5.95 13.76 -8.86
N LEU A 60 6.62 14.86 -8.58
CA LEU A 60 7.94 14.88 -7.94
C LEU A 60 7.92 14.40 -6.48
N VAL A 61 6.77 14.42 -5.78
CA VAL A 61 6.68 13.94 -4.40
C VAL A 61 6.36 12.44 -4.30
N LEU A 62 5.96 11.79 -5.38
CA LEU A 62 5.46 10.42 -5.33
C LEU A 62 6.49 9.42 -4.83
N ASP A 63 7.75 9.57 -5.24
CA ASP A 63 8.84 8.72 -4.75
C ASP A 63 9.15 8.98 -3.27
N LEU A 64 9.05 10.22 -2.81
CA LEU A 64 9.18 10.56 -1.40
C LEU A 64 8.01 9.99 -0.58
N MET A 65 6.78 10.05 -1.11
CA MET A 65 5.62 9.41 -0.50
C MET A 65 5.80 7.89 -0.39
N ALA A 66 6.29 7.24 -1.45
CA ALA A 66 6.55 5.80 -1.46
C ALA A 66 7.61 5.42 -0.42
N MET A 67 8.70 6.20 -0.32
CA MET A 67 9.72 6.02 0.70
C MET A 67 9.13 6.19 2.11
N ALA A 68 8.39 7.26 2.35
CA ALA A 68 7.77 7.55 3.64
C ALA A 68 6.78 6.44 4.06
N GLN A 69 5.91 5.99 3.13
CA GLN A 69 4.97 4.89 3.37
C GLN A 69 5.68 3.59 3.73
N HIS A 70 6.78 3.28 3.05
CA HIS A 70 7.57 2.09 3.36
C HIS A 70 8.11 2.10 4.80
N HIS A 71 8.37 3.28 5.34
CA HIS A 71 8.80 3.47 6.73
C HIS A 71 7.64 3.77 7.71
N GLY A 72 6.40 3.45 7.34
CA GLY A 72 5.24 3.51 8.21
C GLY A 72 4.57 4.88 8.32
N VAL A 73 4.98 5.86 7.53
CA VAL A 73 4.31 7.17 7.46
C VAL A 73 3.06 7.03 6.59
N PRO A 74 1.88 7.47 7.04
CA PRO A 74 0.67 7.37 6.25
C PRO A 74 0.72 8.30 5.03
N THR A 75 0.38 7.77 3.86
CA THR A 75 0.27 8.51 2.61
C THR A 75 -1.03 8.17 1.88
N ARG A 76 -1.32 8.86 0.77
CA ARG A 76 -2.47 8.54 -0.09
C ARG A 76 -2.22 7.41 -1.09
N LEU A 77 -1.01 6.88 -1.14
CA LEU A 77 -0.66 5.81 -2.06
C LEU A 77 -1.36 4.51 -1.64
N LEU A 78 -1.93 3.80 -2.61
CA LEU A 78 -2.46 2.46 -2.39
C LEU A 78 -1.54 1.45 -3.06
N ASP A 79 -1.05 0.51 -2.25
CA ASP A 79 -0.09 -0.51 -2.67
C ASP A 79 -0.71 -1.55 -3.61
N TRP A 80 0.02 -1.87 -4.66
CA TRP A 80 -0.24 -2.95 -5.59
C TRP A 80 1.03 -3.75 -5.87
N THR A 81 0.87 -4.91 -6.45
CA THR A 81 1.96 -5.72 -6.95
C THR A 81 1.63 -6.29 -8.33
N THR A 82 2.63 -6.39 -9.19
CA THR A 82 2.51 -7.10 -10.46
C THR A 82 2.61 -8.62 -10.30
N ASN A 83 2.95 -9.11 -9.10
CA ASN A 83 3.12 -10.53 -8.81
C ASN A 83 1.97 -11.07 -7.98
N ALA A 84 1.17 -11.95 -8.58
CA ALA A 84 0.02 -12.55 -7.91
C ALA A 84 0.40 -13.30 -6.61
N PHE A 85 1.55 -13.97 -6.56
CA PHE A 85 1.99 -14.69 -5.35
C PHE A 85 2.37 -13.75 -4.21
N THR A 86 2.89 -12.56 -4.51
CA THR A 86 3.12 -11.52 -3.52
C THR A 86 1.78 -11.06 -2.90
N ALA A 87 0.75 -10.83 -3.72
CA ALA A 87 -0.58 -10.47 -3.21
C ALA A 87 -1.19 -11.59 -2.36
N LEU A 88 -1.05 -12.85 -2.79
CA LEU A 88 -1.50 -14.02 -2.04
C LEU A 88 -0.79 -14.14 -0.68
N TYR A 89 0.53 -13.91 -0.65
CA TYR A 89 1.30 -13.89 0.58
C TYR A 89 0.79 -12.82 1.56
N PHE A 90 0.61 -11.58 1.11
CA PHE A 90 0.10 -10.50 1.97
C PHE A 90 -1.27 -10.81 2.54
N ALA A 91 -2.19 -11.33 1.72
CA ALA A 91 -3.53 -11.70 2.16
C ALA A 91 -3.49 -12.84 3.20
N ALA A 92 -2.64 -13.84 2.98
CA ALA A 92 -2.48 -14.97 3.90
C ALA A 92 -1.82 -14.55 5.22
N SER A 93 -0.73 -13.77 5.16
CA SER A 93 0.01 -13.30 6.34
C SER A 93 -0.87 -12.41 7.22
N SER A 94 -1.62 -11.48 6.61
CA SER A 94 -2.57 -10.62 7.32
C SER A 94 -3.69 -11.42 7.99
N ALA A 95 -4.27 -12.40 7.29
CA ALA A 95 -5.30 -13.26 7.87
C ALA A 95 -4.74 -14.09 9.03
N LEU A 96 -3.53 -14.66 8.88
CA LEU A 96 -2.88 -15.45 9.93
C LEU A 96 -2.53 -14.63 11.16
N ALA A 97 -2.17 -13.36 11.02
CA ALA A 97 -1.90 -12.48 12.16
C ALA A 97 -3.15 -12.26 13.06
N ASP A 98 -4.35 -12.42 12.49
CA ASP A 98 -5.65 -12.26 13.18
C ASP A 98 -6.38 -13.60 13.42
N TYR A 99 -5.66 -14.73 13.46
CA TYR A 99 -6.27 -16.07 13.49
C TYR A 99 -7.22 -16.30 14.69
N SER A 100 -7.01 -15.64 15.80
CA SER A 100 -7.86 -15.77 16.99
C SER A 100 -9.27 -15.18 16.79
N ASN A 101 -9.42 -14.28 15.85
CA ASN A 101 -10.66 -13.59 15.52
C ASN A 101 -11.34 -14.14 14.26
N TRP A 102 -10.93 -15.28 13.74
CA TRP A 102 -11.58 -15.89 12.58
C TRP A 102 -13.01 -16.29 12.89
N THR A 103 -13.88 -16.11 11.90
CA THR A 103 -15.27 -16.65 11.93
C THR A 103 -15.55 -17.33 10.59
N ARG A 104 -16.66 -18.08 10.51
CA ARG A 104 -17.06 -18.76 9.26
C ARG A 104 -17.38 -17.78 8.12
N GLU A 105 -17.79 -16.58 8.46
CA GLU A 105 -18.17 -15.51 7.52
C GLU A 105 -16.97 -14.70 7.04
N LYS A 106 -15.90 -14.64 7.85
CA LYS A 106 -14.70 -13.88 7.49
C LYS A 106 -14.00 -14.47 6.27
N ARG A 107 -13.60 -13.57 5.40
CA ARG A 107 -12.90 -13.92 4.17
C ARG A 107 -11.67 -13.04 4.02
N LEU A 108 -10.57 -13.61 3.58
CA LEU A 108 -9.47 -12.84 2.99
C LEU A 108 -9.85 -12.44 1.57
N ALA A 109 -9.33 -11.31 1.11
CA ALA A 109 -9.63 -10.78 -0.22
C ALA A 109 -8.36 -10.39 -0.94
N ILE A 110 -8.35 -10.63 -2.26
CA ILE A 110 -7.32 -10.17 -3.18
C ILE A 110 -8.04 -9.42 -4.28
N TRP A 111 -7.58 -8.22 -4.56
CA TRP A 111 -8.06 -7.42 -5.65
C TRP A 111 -7.11 -7.54 -6.83
N ALA A 112 -7.65 -7.79 -7.99
CA ALA A 112 -6.91 -7.79 -9.26
C ALA A 112 -7.48 -6.69 -10.16
N MET A 113 -6.58 -5.90 -10.75
CA MET A 113 -6.95 -4.76 -11.59
C MET A 113 -6.29 -4.89 -12.97
N ASN A 114 -7.05 -4.58 -14.01
CA ASN A 114 -6.50 -4.53 -15.36
C ASN A 114 -5.73 -3.22 -15.56
N ARG A 115 -4.41 -3.32 -15.59
CA ARG A 115 -3.50 -2.19 -15.74
C ARG A 115 -3.73 -1.40 -17.04
N ASP A 116 -4.06 -2.06 -18.14
CA ASP A 116 -4.20 -1.42 -19.44
C ASP A 116 -5.44 -0.52 -19.49
N GLN A 117 -6.41 -0.77 -18.62
CA GLN A 117 -7.62 0.06 -18.50
C GLN A 117 -7.45 1.28 -17.60
N LEU A 118 -6.41 1.32 -16.76
CA LEU A 118 -6.11 2.49 -15.93
C LEU A 118 -5.83 3.74 -16.76
N GLY A 119 -5.18 3.61 -17.90
CA GLY A 119 -4.90 4.73 -18.82
C GLY A 119 -6.13 5.34 -19.48
N LEU A 120 -7.32 4.75 -19.28
CA LEU A 120 -8.60 5.30 -19.74
C LEU A 120 -9.27 6.22 -18.68
N HIS A 121 -8.68 6.28 -17.47
CA HIS A 121 -9.16 7.12 -16.37
C HIS A 121 -8.12 8.16 -16.02
N ASP A 122 -8.41 9.42 -16.32
CA ASP A 122 -7.55 10.56 -15.97
C ASP A 122 -7.47 10.79 -14.46
N ASP A 123 -8.42 10.21 -13.70
CA ASP A 123 -8.58 10.45 -12.27
C ASP A 123 -7.71 9.54 -11.36
N VAL A 124 -7.15 8.45 -11.88
CA VAL A 124 -6.31 7.53 -11.10
C VAL A 124 -4.96 7.32 -11.79
N MET A 125 -3.92 7.81 -11.16
CA MET A 125 -2.55 7.70 -11.69
C MET A 125 -1.90 6.40 -11.19
N LEU A 126 -1.20 5.69 -12.08
CA LEU A 126 -0.32 4.58 -11.71
C LEU A 126 1.10 5.10 -11.54
N HIS A 127 1.71 4.86 -10.39
CA HIS A 127 3.09 5.23 -10.08
C HIS A 127 3.92 3.99 -9.77
N SER A 128 5.10 3.91 -10.38
CA SER A 128 6.11 2.89 -10.10
C SER A 128 7.41 3.56 -9.73
N SER A 129 7.80 3.44 -8.47
CA SER A 129 9.08 3.97 -8.00
C SER A 129 10.24 3.11 -8.49
N PRO A 130 11.39 3.71 -8.80
CA PRO A 130 12.61 2.95 -9.12
C PRO A 130 12.98 1.97 -8.00
N GLY A 131 13.38 0.75 -8.35
CA GLY A 131 13.79 -0.26 -7.37
C GLY A 131 14.98 0.14 -6.50
N SER A 132 15.75 1.16 -6.91
CA SER A 132 16.84 1.74 -6.13
C SER A 132 16.36 2.51 -4.89
N ILE A 133 15.08 2.91 -4.83
CA ILE A 133 14.49 3.61 -3.67
C ILE A 133 14.26 2.63 -2.53
N SER A 134 13.86 1.40 -2.83
CA SER A 134 13.63 0.36 -1.82
C SER A 134 13.82 -1.04 -2.41
N VAL A 135 14.71 -1.82 -1.79
CA VAL A 135 14.91 -3.23 -2.13
C VAL A 135 13.64 -4.06 -1.97
N HIS A 136 12.75 -3.64 -1.07
CA HIS A 136 11.46 -4.29 -0.86
C HIS A 136 10.50 -4.05 -2.02
N LEU A 137 10.39 -2.82 -2.52
CA LEU A 137 9.56 -2.50 -3.70
C LEU A 137 9.99 -3.34 -4.91
N ALA A 138 11.31 -3.47 -5.13
CA ALA A 138 11.85 -4.29 -6.20
C ALA A 138 11.48 -5.77 -6.04
N ALA A 139 11.68 -6.34 -4.82
CA ALA A 139 11.38 -7.74 -4.53
C ALA A 139 9.86 -8.05 -4.61
N GLN A 140 9.04 -7.08 -4.24
CA GLN A 140 7.58 -7.22 -4.23
C GLN A 140 6.94 -6.97 -5.60
N GLY A 141 7.68 -6.45 -6.60
CA GLY A 141 7.08 -5.95 -7.84
C GLY A 141 6.07 -4.83 -7.57
N GLY A 142 6.41 -3.96 -6.61
CA GLY A 142 5.53 -2.95 -6.04
C GLY A 142 5.24 -1.81 -6.99
N LEU A 143 4.01 -1.34 -6.98
CA LEU A 143 3.55 -0.12 -7.64
C LEU A 143 2.37 0.47 -6.84
N PHE A 144 1.97 1.69 -7.18
CA PHE A 144 0.96 2.41 -6.44
C PHE A 144 -0.11 2.97 -7.37
N THR A 145 -1.36 2.97 -6.91
CA THR A 145 -2.35 3.89 -7.44
C THR A 145 -2.37 5.15 -6.59
N VAL A 146 -2.50 6.27 -7.27
CA VAL A 146 -2.53 7.60 -6.68
C VAL A 146 -3.86 8.22 -7.04
N HIS A 147 -4.65 8.55 -6.01
CA HIS A 147 -5.90 9.26 -6.21
C HIS A 147 -5.61 10.76 -6.17
N PRO A 148 -5.91 11.51 -7.24
CA PRO A 148 -5.82 12.96 -7.21
C PRO A 148 -6.85 13.54 -6.25
N HIS A 149 -6.67 14.79 -5.85
CA HIS A 149 -7.73 15.51 -5.20
C HIS A 149 -8.80 15.88 -6.23
N SER A 150 -10.01 15.38 -6.02
CA SER A 150 -11.20 15.96 -6.65
C SER A 150 -11.67 17.12 -5.77
N GLY A 151 -11.90 18.27 -6.36
CA GLY A 151 -12.48 19.40 -5.65
C GLY A 151 -11.75 20.73 -5.87
N PHE A 152 -12.28 21.74 -5.20
CA PHE A 152 -11.80 23.12 -5.24
C PHE A 152 -11.52 23.60 -3.81
N ARG A 153 -10.85 24.71 -3.68
CA ARG A 153 -10.57 25.35 -2.38
C ARG A 153 -11.86 25.52 -1.59
N GLY A 154 -11.87 25.06 -0.33
CA GLY A 154 -13.06 25.06 0.52
C GLY A 154 -14.09 23.97 0.19
N GLY A 155 -13.84 23.13 -0.81
CA GLY A 155 -14.67 21.97 -1.10
C GLY A 155 -14.45 20.84 -0.09
N LYS A 156 -15.53 20.12 0.22
CA LYS A 156 -15.46 18.96 1.12
C LYS A 156 -14.48 17.93 0.56
N PHE A 157 -13.51 17.53 1.38
CA PHE A 157 -12.68 16.37 1.06
C PHE A 157 -13.50 15.08 1.18
N SER A 158 -13.54 14.29 0.13
CA SER A 158 -14.15 12.96 0.15
C SER A 158 -13.18 11.95 -0.48
N VAL A 159 -13.02 10.81 0.20
CA VAL A 159 -12.28 9.69 -0.35
C VAL A 159 -13.27 8.77 -1.06
N GLN A 160 -13.00 8.49 -2.32
CA GLN A 160 -13.72 7.49 -3.10
C GLN A 160 -12.85 6.25 -3.23
N GLY A 161 -13.41 5.06 -2.99
CA GLY A 161 -12.72 3.81 -3.27
C GLY A 161 -12.49 3.60 -4.77
N LEU A 162 -11.49 2.82 -5.14
CA LEU A 162 -11.20 2.49 -6.55
C LEU A 162 -12.41 1.90 -7.27
N GLU A 163 -13.24 1.14 -6.57
CA GLU A 163 -14.47 0.55 -7.12
C GLU A 163 -15.38 1.61 -7.74
N GLY A 164 -15.42 2.82 -7.16
CA GLY A 164 -16.23 3.91 -7.66
C GLY A 164 -15.72 4.49 -8.98
N TYR A 165 -14.41 4.47 -9.20
CA TYR A 165 -13.80 4.94 -10.47
C TYR A 165 -13.97 3.94 -11.60
N PHE A 166 -14.14 2.66 -11.31
CA PHE A 166 -14.19 1.58 -12.31
C PHE A 166 -15.58 0.97 -12.48
N ALA A 167 -16.62 1.53 -11.86
CA ALA A 167 -17.97 0.98 -11.87
C ALA A 167 -18.56 0.82 -13.29
N ASP A 168 -18.21 1.71 -14.21
CA ASP A 168 -18.81 1.78 -15.55
C ASP A 168 -17.99 1.04 -16.63
N ILE A 169 -16.82 0.45 -16.28
CA ILE A 169 -15.93 -0.23 -17.23
C ILE A 169 -15.66 -1.66 -16.78
N PRO A 170 -16.50 -2.65 -17.14
CA PRO A 170 -16.24 -4.05 -16.78
C PRO A 170 -15.28 -4.74 -17.77
N PRO A 171 -14.42 -5.69 -17.30
CA PRO A 171 -14.08 -5.93 -15.90
C PRO A 171 -12.73 -5.28 -15.53
N SER A 172 -12.74 -4.02 -15.10
CA SER A 172 -11.52 -3.28 -14.73
C SER A 172 -10.91 -3.78 -13.44
N MET A 173 -11.74 -4.25 -12.51
CA MET A 173 -11.30 -4.72 -11.20
C MET A 173 -12.12 -5.93 -10.75
N ILE A 174 -11.44 -6.93 -10.20
CA ILE A 174 -12.04 -8.18 -9.70
C ILE A 174 -11.62 -8.39 -8.25
N LYS A 175 -12.60 -8.72 -7.41
CA LYS A 175 -12.37 -9.15 -6.02
C LYS A 175 -12.44 -10.66 -5.93
N LEU A 176 -11.33 -11.31 -5.60
CA LEU A 176 -11.23 -12.73 -5.29
C LEU A 176 -11.27 -12.91 -3.77
N THR A 177 -12.11 -13.81 -3.27
CA THR A 177 -12.21 -14.07 -1.84
C THR A 177 -12.07 -15.54 -1.50
N LEU A 178 -11.42 -15.80 -0.37
CA LEU A 178 -11.31 -17.16 0.22
C LEU A 178 -11.74 -17.10 1.68
N PRO A 179 -12.33 -18.20 2.24
CA PRO A 179 -12.52 -18.32 3.68
C PRO A 179 -11.19 -18.11 4.41
N VAL A 180 -11.18 -17.42 5.54
CA VAL A 180 -9.94 -17.16 6.30
C VAL A 180 -9.26 -18.46 6.76
N PHE A 181 -10.01 -19.56 6.90
CA PHE A 181 -9.47 -20.88 7.26
C PHE A 181 -8.54 -21.48 6.20
N GLU A 182 -8.63 -21.01 4.96
CA GLU A 182 -7.70 -21.41 3.89
C GLU A 182 -6.34 -20.69 3.97
N ALA A 183 -6.18 -19.71 4.86
CA ALA A 183 -4.96 -18.90 4.96
C ALA A 183 -3.71 -19.75 5.28
N VAL A 184 -3.85 -20.81 6.11
CA VAL A 184 -2.75 -21.74 6.43
C VAL A 184 -2.25 -22.45 5.17
N LYS A 185 -3.18 -22.99 4.37
CA LYS A 185 -2.85 -23.69 3.12
C LYS A 185 -2.29 -22.73 2.08
N LEU A 186 -2.88 -21.55 1.95
CA LEU A 186 -2.45 -20.51 1.04
C LEU A 186 -1.02 -20.07 1.35
N MET A 187 -0.71 -19.78 2.62
CA MET A 187 0.65 -19.40 3.05
C MET A 187 1.68 -20.49 2.72
N ARG A 188 1.35 -21.75 2.97
CA ARG A 188 2.25 -22.87 2.63
C ARG A 188 2.50 -22.99 1.14
N LEU A 189 1.48 -22.76 0.31
CA LEU A 189 1.64 -22.75 -1.15
C LEU A 189 2.55 -21.58 -1.59
N CYS A 190 2.39 -20.39 -1.01
CA CYS A 190 3.28 -19.26 -1.26
C CYS A 190 4.74 -19.61 -0.89
N CYS A 191 4.97 -20.15 0.30
CA CYS A 191 6.32 -20.55 0.74
C CYS A 191 6.94 -21.63 -0.17
N LYS A 192 6.17 -22.65 -0.58
CA LYS A 192 6.62 -23.66 -1.53
C LYS A 192 6.98 -23.08 -2.91
N GLY A 193 6.29 -22.02 -3.33
CA GLY A 193 6.56 -21.25 -4.53
C GLY A 193 7.74 -20.27 -4.43
N GLY A 194 8.40 -20.17 -3.27
CA GLY A 194 9.49 -19.22 -3.05
C GLY A 194 9.04 -17.82 -2.62
N PHE A 195 7.82 -17.67 -2.12
CA PHE A 195 7.24 -16.41 -1.65
C PHE A 195 6.99 -16.46 -0.13
N SER A 196 8.07 -16.51 0.64
CA SER A 196 8.02 -16.38 2.11
C SER A 196 8.34 -14.94 2.53
N GLY A 197 8.16 -14.61 3.81
CA GLY A 197 8.54 -13.32 4.37
C GLY A 197 9.98 -12.93 4.03
N ALA A 198 10.91 -13.88 4.06
CA ALA A 198 12.31 -13.64 3.75
C ALA A 198 12.58 -13.23 2.28
N GLN A 199 11.81 -13.74 1.33
CA GLN A 199 11.93 -13.37 -0.08
C GLN A 199 11.17 -12.08 -0.40
N ILE A 200 9.99 -11.89 0.19
CA ILE A 200 9.15 -10.67 0.02
C ILE A 200 9.84 -9.44 0.64
N TYR A 201 10.55 -9.64 1.74
CA TYR A 201 11.31 -8.61 2.44
C TYR A 201 12.78 -9.07 2.55
N PRO A 202 13.63 -8.81 1.54
CA PRO A 202 14.99 -9.37 1.49
C PRO A 202 15.96 -8.65 2.45
N THR A 203 15.60 -8.61 3.73
CA THR A 203 16.37 -8.03 4.84
C THR A 203 16.16 -8.87 6.10
N LEU A 204 16.79 -8.48 7.22
CA LEU A 204 16.57 -9.13 8.53
C LEU A 204 15.10 -9.07 8.97
N ASP A 205 14.38 -8.01 8.59
CA ASP A 205 12.94 -7.90 8.88
C ASP A 205 12.14 -9.03 8.20
N GLY A 206 12.51 -9.40 6.98
CA GLY A 206 11.86 -10.51 6.28
C GLY A 206 12.14 -11.86 6.91
N ALA A 207 13.36 -12.08 7.44
CA ALA A 207 13.65 -13.28 8.21
C ALA A 207 12.79 -13.34 9.49
N GLY A 208 12.65 -12.23 10.20
CA GLY A 208 11.75 -12.10 11.35
C GLY A 208 10.28 -12.36 10.99
N ARG A 209 9.79 -11.80 9.88
CA ARG A 209 8.42 -12.02 9.39
C ARG A 209 8.16 -13.48 9.06
N ALA A 210 9.11 -14.18 8.41
CA ALA A 210 8.97 -15.61 8.11
C ALA A 210 8.81 -16.44 9.38
N VAL A 211 9.55 -16.14 10.44
CA VAL A 211 9.40 -16.80 11.75
C VAL A 211 8.03 -16.50 12.37
N ILE A 212 7.56 -15.25 12.30
CA ILE A 212 6.25 -14.85 12.81
C ILE A 212 5.13 -15.55 12.02
N ASP A 213 5.26 -15.66 10.71
CA ASP A 213 4.29 -16.39 9.88
C ASP A 213 4.19 -17.87 10.28
N ASP A 214 5.32 -18.54 10.55
CA ASP A 214 5.35 -19.92 11.03
C ASP A 214 4.71 -20.07 12.43
N LEU A 215 4.97 -19.14 13.34
CA LEU A 215 4.31 -19.09 14.66
C LEU A 215 2.81 -18.91 14.53
N ASN A 216 2.35 -18.03 13.65
CA ASN A 216 0.93 -17.79 13.40
C ASN A 216 0.25 -19.02 12.77
N ILE A 217 0.91 -19.72 11.85
CA ILE A 217 0.43 -21.00 11.30
C ILE A 217 0.26 -22.03 12.43
N GLY A 218 1.27 -22.17 13.30
CA GLY A 218 1.22 -23.06 14.45
C GLY A 218 0.10 -22.70 15.43
N GLY A 219 -0.05 -21.40 15.71
CA GLY A 219 -1.10 -20.84 16.55
C GLY A 219 -2.50 -21.11 15.98
N ALA A 220 -2.73 -20.80 14.71
CA ALA A 220 -3.99 -21.02 14.02
C ALA A 220 -4.38 -22.51 14.05
N LYS A 221 -3.45 -23.41 13.74
CA LYS A 221 -3.70 -24.87 13.81
C LYS A 221 -4.09 -25.31 15.20
N LYS A 222 -3.31 -24.92 16.22
CA LYS A 222 -3.60 -25.28 17.61
C LYS A 222 -4.95 -24.76 18.09
N TYR A 223 -5.30 -23.55 17.67
CA TYR A 223 -6.53 -22.88 18.09
C TYR A 223 -7.77 -23.50 17.43
N TRP A 224 -7.69 -23.81 16.13
CA TRP A 224 -8.85 -24.22 15.31
C TRP A 224 -8.94 -25.71 15.03
N ASN A 225 -7.90 -26.54 15.24
CA ASN A 225 -7.99 -28.02 15.09
C ASN A 225 -9.05 -28.67 15.98
N LYS A 226 -9.43 -28.01 17.06
CA LYS A 226 -10.51 -28.50 17.95
C LYS A 226 -11.92 -28.34 17.37
N THR A 227 -12.06 -27.60 16.28
CA THR A 227 -13.35 -27.17 15.71
C THR A 227 -13.67 -27.80 14.35
N GLU A 228 -12.85 -28.74 13.85
CA GLU A 228 -12.96 -29.38 12.51
C GLU A 228 -13.03 -28.38 11.33
N LEU A 229 -12.65 -27.13 11.55
CA LEU A 229 -12.74 -26.06 10.55
C LEU A 229 -11.50 -25.92 9.67
N LEU A 230 -10.37 -26.48 10.06
CA LEU A 230 -9.19 -26.59 9.19
C LEU A 230 -9.26 -27.89 8.41
N VAL A 231 -9.30 -27.79 7.09
CA VAL A 231 -9.19 -28.96 6.22
C VAL A 231 -7.82 -29.61 6.47
N SER A 232 -7.80 -30.88 6.77
CA SER A 232 -6.57 -31.68 6.87
C SER A 232 -5.80 -31.60 5.57
N ASP A 233 -4.49 -31.51 5.69
CA ASP A 233 -3.51 -31.42 4.56
C ASP A 233 -3.64 -32.56 3.56
#